data_7b95006d8069061241465e1c290e0049
#
_entry.id   7b95006d8069061241465e1c290e0049
#
_cell.length_a   1.000
_cell.length_b   1.000
_cell.length_c   1.000
_cell.angle_alpha   90.00
_cell.angle_beta   90.00
_cell.angle_gamma   90.00
#
_symmetry.space_group_name_H-M   'P 1'
#
loop_
_entity.id
_entity.type
_entity.pdbx_description
1 polymer ?
#
loop_
_entity_poly.entity_id
_entity_poly.type
_entity_poly.pdbx_seq_one_letter_code
_entity_poly.pdbx_strand_id
1 'polypeptide(L)'
;MSYRRAQVKEHTVFYANDQEKNSVEDDRYTIERIEGGDIKNSLGQAVVYGYYDKVVFGDSEYLACNQVIEKKAAEFQSQYENLKEQVKEADGAKSDYREGEFPYYDTCEVQNIEFWEDYVSILFQTKWFAGGVNETDFEAANMDKNGNEITIADILKKSDEESCEYAYETTSDFLKKNEIYDETYMEMLQGYKAEDYGFYLENGVCYLYFRQGETTYNAAGSFRIKLAEYQ
;
A
#
# COMPACT_ATOMS: atom_id res chain seq x y z
N MET A 1 -29.98 14.47 -10.65
CA MET A 1 -28.66 14.97 -11.09
C MET A 1 -27.85 13.76 -11.49
N SER A 2 -27.46 13.67 -12.75
CA SER A 2 -26.69 12.52 -13.28
C SER A 2 -25.20 12.80 -13.04
N TYR A 3 -24.59 12.07 -12.11
CA TYR A 3 -23.14 12.09 -11.96
C TYR A 3 -22.52 11.43 -13.19
N ARG A 4 -21.92 12.22 -14.07
CA ARG A 4 -21.03 11.70 -15.11
C ARG A 4 -19.78 11.18 -14.41
N ARG A 5 -19.54 9.88 -14.46
CA ARG A 5 -18.24 9.29 -14.18
C ARG A 5 -17.23 9.95 -15.12
N ALA A 6 -16.28 10.71 -14.57
CA ALA A 6 -15.11 11.13 -15.30
C ALA A 6 -14.34 9.87 -15.67
N GLN A 7 -14.32 9.50 -16.94
CA GLN A 7 -13.41 8.46 -17.43
C GLN A 7 -12.05 9.12 -17.59
N VAL A 8 -11.14 8.82 -16.68
CA VAL A 8 -9.76 9.24 -16.74
C VAL A 8 -9.08 8.50 -17.88
N LYS A 9 -8.55 9.24 -18.85
CA LYS A 9 -8.17 8.73 -20.18
C LYS A 9 -6.85 7.96 -20.25
N GLU A 10 -6.00 8.03 -19.24
CA GLU A 10 -4.75 7.27 -19.14
C GLU A 10 -4.48 6.93 -17.67
N HIS A 11 -5.22 5.97 -17.16
CA HIS A 11 -4.99 5.38 -15.85
C HIS A 11 -4.40 3.99 -15.98
N THR A 12 -3.32 3.79 -15.31
CA THR A 12 -3.16 2.50 -14.69
C THR A 12 -3.90 2.59 -13.35
N VAL A 13 -5.22 2.49 -13.39
CA VAL A 13 -5.98 2.09 -12.21
C VAL A 13 -5.43 0.72 -11.85
N PHE A 14 -5.02 0.54 -10.62
CA PHE A 14 -4.69 -0.77 -10.12
C PHE A 14 -5.99 -1.60 -10.15
N TYR A 15 -6.26 -2.25 -11.27
CA TYR A 15 -7.14 -3.38 -11.25
C TYR A 15 -6.34 -4.51 -10.61
N ALA A 16 -6.91 -5.14 -9.60
CA ALA A 16 -6.44 -6.44 -9.17
C ALA A 16 -6.50 -7.35 -10.40
N ASN A 17 -5.42 -7.41 -11.15
CA ASN A 17 -5.22 -8.45 -12.12
C ASN A 17 -4.88 -9.69 -11.29
N ASP A 18 -5.78 -10.68 -11.31
CA ASP A 18 -5.47 -12.07 -11.03
C ASP A 18 -4.47 -12.58 -12.09
N GLN A 19 -3.33 -11.92 -12.20
CA GLN A 19 -2.20 -12.48 -12.90
C GLN A 19 -1.63 -13.56 -11.99
N GLU A 20 -1.63 -14.78 -12.49
CA GLU A 20 -0.85 -15.87 -11.89
C GLU A 20 0.52 -15.29 -11.50
N LYS A 21 0.77 -15.22 -10.19
CA LYS A 21 2.09 -14.87 -9.66
C LYS A 21 3.05 -15.89 -10.23
N ASN A 22 3.77 -15.54 -11.30
CA ASN A 22 4.97 -16.24 -11.67
C ASN A 22 5.95 -16.01 -10.53
N SER A 23 5.95 -16.90 -9.56
CA SER A 23 6.96 -16.94 -8.50
C SER A 23 8.28 -17.28 -9.17
N VAL A 24 9.02 -16.26 -9.57
CA VAL A 24 10.46 -16.41 -9.78
C VAL A 24 10.99 -16.72 -8.39
N GLU A 25 11.48 -17.94 -8.17
CA GLU A 25 12.19 -18.28 -6.94
C GLU A 25 13.42 -17.37 -6.88
N ASP A 26 13.41 -16.42 -5.95
CA ASP A 26 14.55 -15.56 -5.68
C ASP A 26 15.16 -16.03 -4.36
N ASP A 27 16.40 -16.51 -4.42
CA ASP A 27 17.09 -17.09 -3.26
C ASP A 27 17.37 -16.06 -2.14
N ARG A 28 17.16 -14.77 -2.40
CA ARG A 28 17.40 -13.70 -1.44
C ARG A 28 16.35 -13.60 -0.36
N TYR A 29 15.11 -14.01 -0.64
CA TYR A 29 13.99 -13.90 0.29
C TYR A 29 12.96 -15.02 0.14
N THR A 30 12.13 -15.15 1.16
CA THR A 30 10.89 -15.93 1.13
C THR A 30 9.72 -15.06 1.55
N ILE A 31 8.50 -15.43 1.17
CA ILE A 31 7.27 -14.78 1.64
C ILE A 31 6.53 -15.76 2.53
N GLU A 32 6.30 -15.36 3.78
CA GLU A 32 5.56 -16.11 4.78
C GLU A 32 4.21 -15.42 5.03
N ARG A 33 3.11 -16.16 4.90
CA ARG A 33 1.81 -15.64 5.28
C ARG A 33 1.57 -15.79 6.77
N ILE A 34 1.36 -14.67 7.46
CA ILE A 34 1.00 -14.61 8.87
C ILE A 34 -0.51 -14.45 8.96
N GLU A 35 -1.20 -15.47 9.48
CA GLU A 35 -2.63 -15.43 9.70
C GLU A 35 -2.95 -14.70 11.02
N GLY A 36 -3.89 -13.75 10.95
CA GLY A 36 -4.33 -12.98 12.14
C GLY A 36 -5.26 -13.74 13.07
N GLY A 37 -5.73 -14.91 12.64
CA GLY A 37 -6.70 -15.73 13.38
C GLY A 37 -8.15 -15.27 13.17
N ASP A 38 -8.94 -16.06 12.48
CA ASP A 38 -10.32 -15.75 12.12
C ASP A 38 -11.26 -15.78 13.34
N ILE A 39 -12.24 -14.87 13.36
CA ILE A 39 -13.44 -15.03 14.17
C ILE A 39 -14.51 -15.70 13.31
N LYS A 40 -15.07 -16.80 13.78
CA LYS A 40 -16.11 -17.57 13.07
C LYS A 40 -17.42 -17.54 13.83
N ASN A 41 -18.53 -17.55 13.07
CA ASN A 41 -19.87 -17.71 13.62
C ASN A 41 -20.17 -19.19 13.98
N SER A 42 -21.36 -19.45 14.50
CA SER A 42 -21.81 -20.80 14.88
C SER A 42 -21.87 -21.80 13.73
N LEU A 43 -21.89 -21.31 12.48
CA LEU A 43 -21.87 -22.12 11.25
C LEU A 43 -20.46 -22.36 10.72
N GLY A 44 -19.43 -21.86 11.42
CA GLY A 44 -18.03 -22.00 10.99
C GLY A 44 -17.60 -21.03 9.88
N GLN A 45 -18.43 -20.07 9.52
CA GLN A 45 -18.12 -19.06 8.50
C GLN A 45 -17.28 -17.95 9.14
N ALA A 46 -16.28 -17.45 8.41
CA ALA A 46 -15.47 -16.33 8.89
C ALA A 46 -16.32 -15.05 8.97
N VAL A 47 -16.34 -14.42 10.14
CA VAL A 47 -16.93 -13.09 10.39
C VAL A 47 -15.87 -12.02 10.31
N VAL A 48 -14.66 -12.32 10.79
CA VAL A 48 -13.47 -11.49 10.67
C VAL A 48 -12.33 -12.39 10.19
N TYR A 49 -11.58 -11.96 9.20
CA TYR A 49 -10.35 -12.62 8.80
C TYR A 49 -9.27 -11.58 8.45
N GLY A 50 -8.02 -11.96 8.57
CA GLY A 50 -6.91 -11.12 8.19
C GLY A 50 -5.62 -11.90 8.08
N TYR A 51 -4.74 -11.40 7.22
CA TYR A 51 -3.40 -11.94 7.05
C TYR A 51 -2.44 -10.88 6.52
N TYR A 52 -1.15 -11.12 6.76
CA TYR A 52 -0.05 -10.29 6.30
C TYR A 52 1.00 -11.17 5.62
N ASP A 53 1.38 -10.82 4.39
CA ASP A 53 2.50 -11.45 3.69
C ASP A 53 3.81 -10.81 4.18
N LYS A 54 4.55 -11.54 5.00
CA LYS A 54 5.84 -11.13 5.57
C LYS A 54 6.97 -11.57 4.65
N VAL A 55 7.78 -10.63 4.20
CA VAL A 55 9.03 -10.92 3.50
C VAL A 55 10.10 -11.28 4.52
N VAL A 56 10.83 -12.37 4.30
CA VAL A 56 11.93 -12.82 5.14
C VAL A 56 13.18 -12.92 4.28
N PHE A 57 14.14 -12.07 4.50
CA PHE A 57 15.42 -12.09 3.80
C PHE A 57 16.33 -13.16 4.40
N GLY A 58 16.77 -14.10 3.54
CA GLY A 58 17.74 -15.13 3.88
C GLY A 58 19.18 -14.79 3.46
N ASP A 59 19.32 -13.87 2.49
CA ASP A 59 20.64 -13.39 2.05
C ASP A 59 21.30 -12.54 3.11
N SER A 60 22.60 -12.82 3.36
CA SER A 60 23.41 -12.12 4.37
C SER A 60 23.51 -10.60 4.15
N GLU A 61 23.42 -10.13 2.90
CA GLU A 61 23.40 -8.69 2.55
C GLU A 61 22.17 -7.96 3.05
N TYR A 62 21.03 -8.63 3.14
CA TYR A 62 19.74 -8.00 3.46
C TYR A 62 19.16 -8.42 4.82
N LEU A 63 19.91 -9.12 5.66
CA LEU A 63 19.41 -9.59 6.96
C LEU A 63 18.94 -8.45 7.87
N ALA A 64 19.57 -7.27 7.78
CA ALA A 64 19.16 -6.11 8.55
C ALA A 64 17.77 -5.58 8.18
N CYS A 65 17.33 -5.80 6.93
CA CYS A 65 16.00 -5.42 6.45
C CYS A 65 14.88 -6.15 7.19
N ASN A 66 15.16 -7.35 7.73
CA ASN A 66 14.16 -8.10 8.50
C ASN A 66 13.62 -7.31 9.70
N GLN A 67 14.39 -6.40 10.30
CA GLN A 67 13.91 -5.58 11.43
C GLN A 67 12.79 -4.62 11.02
N VAL A 68 12.87 -4.03 9.82
CA VAL A 68 11.84 -3.14 9.27
C VAL A 68 10.57 -3.95 8.99
N ILE A 69 10.73 -5.13 8.40
CA ILE A 69 9.60 -6.03 8.09
C ILE A 69 8.92 -6.55 9.36
N GLU A 70 9.68 -6.91 10.41
CA GLU A 70 9.12 -7.30 11.70
C GLU A 70 8.30 -6.19 12.33
N LYS A 71 8.77 -4.94 12.27
CA LYS A 71 8.03 -3.78 12.76
C LYS A 71 6.69 -3.63 12.01
N LYS A 72 6.71 -3.68 10.68
CA LYS A 72 5.48 -3.61 9.86
C LYS A 72 4.52 -4.76 10.14
N ALA A 73 5.02 -5.98 10.30
CA ALA A 73 4.20 -7.14 10.67
C ALA A 73 3.53 -6.95 12.05
N ALA A 74 4.24 -6.38 13.02
CA ALA A 74 3.69 -6.09 14.34
C ALA A 74 2.64 -4.96 14.30
N GLU A 75 2.84 -3.94 13.47
CA GLU A 75 1.86 -2.88 13.23
C GLU A 75 0.57 -3.44 12.63
N PHE A 76 0.68 -4.26 11.58
CA PHE A 76 -0.46 -4.95 10.99
C PHE A 76 -1.19 -5.80 12.03
N GLN A 77 -0.47 -6.62 12.80
CA GLN A 77 -1.10 -7.47 13.81
C GLN A 77 -1.86 -6.66 14.86
N SER A 78 -1.32 -5.50 15.27
CA SER A 78 -1.99 -4.59 16.18
C SER A 78 -3.26 -3.99 15.57
N GLN A 79 -3.24 -3.58 14.31
CA GLN A 79 -4.41 -3.05 13.60
C GLN A 79 -5.49 -4.12 13.47
N TYR A 80 -5.11 -5.33 13.10
CA TYR A 80 -6.04 -6.45 12.97
C TYR A 80 -6.68 -6.86 14.32
N GLU A 81 -5.92 -6.87 15.42
CA GLU A 81 -6.50 -7.10 16.76
C GLU A 81 -7.52 -6.02 17.12
N ASN A 82 -7.23 -4.74 16.79
CA ASN A 82 -8.18 -3.65 16.99
C ASN A 82 -9.46 -3.84 16.17
N LEU A 83 -9.36 -4.28 14.92
CA LEU A 83 -10.53 -4.61 14.09
C LEU A 83 -11.36 -5.71 14.74
N LYS A 84 -10.74 -6.78 15.22
CA LYS A 84 -11.45 -7.88 15.93
C LYS A 84 -12.20 -7.39 17.15
N GLU A 85 -11.60 -6.51 17.97
CA GLU A 85 -12.27 -5.95 19.15
C GLU A 85 -13.44 -5.03 18.76
N GLN A 86 -13.28 -4.16 17.76
CA GLN A 86 -14.36 -3.31 17.24
C GLN A 86 -15.54 -4.14 16.75
N VAL A 87 -15.29 -5.21 16.00
CA VAL A 87 -16.36 -6.11 15.52
C VAL A 87 -17.04 -6.82 16.67
N LYS A 88 -16.31 -7.31 17.68
CA LYS A 88 -16.90 -7.90 18.89
C LYS A 88 -17.79 -6.91 19.63
N GLU A 89 -17.39 -5.65 19.76
CA GLU A 89 -18.18 -4.62 20.44
C GLU A 89 -19.44 -4.25 19.64
N ALA A 90 -19.30 -4.09 18.30
CA ALA A 90 -20.41 -3.69 17.44
C ALA A 90 -21.43 -4.82 17.22
N ASP A 91 -20.95 -6.05 17.06
CA ASP A 91 -21.75 -7.22 16.70
C ASP A 91 -21.85 -8.25 17.81
N GLY A 92 -21.41 -7.94 19.01
CA GLY A 92 -21.29 -8.84 20.18
C GLY A 92 -22.52 -9.69 20.54
N ALA A 93 -23.57 -9.59 19.74
CA ALA A 93 -24.79 -10.36 19.84
C ALA A 93 -25.27 -10.96 18.52
N LYS A 94 -24.66 -10.69 17.38
CA LYS A 94 -25.08 -11.28 16.12
C LYS A 94 -24.44 -12.64 15.94
N SER A 95 -25.05 -13.65 16.56
CA SER A 95 -24.67 -15.05 16.34
C SER A 95 -24.97 -15.54 14.91
N ASP A 96 -25.73 -14.79 14.14
CA ASP A 96 -26.20 -15.17 12.81
C ASP A 96 -25.71 -14.18 11.76
N TYR A 97 -24.51 -14.42 11.26
CA TYR A 97 -24.04 -13.82 10.02
C TYR A 97 -25.01 -14.22 8.90
N ARG A 98 -25.66 -13.25 8.25
CA ARG A 98 -26.63 -13.53 7.22
C ARG A 98 -25.92 -13.96 5.94
N GLU A 99 -26.46 -14.95 5.26
CA GLU A 99 -26.02 -15.36 3.93
C GLU A 99 -26.00 -14.13 3.00
N GLY A 100 -24.82 -13.80 2.44
CA GLY A 100 -24.62 -12.64 1.58
C GLY A 100 -24.05 -11.37 2.28
N GLU A 101 -23.86 -11.37 3.59
CA GLU A 101 -23.05 -10.34 4.25
C GLU A 101 -21.56 -10.63 4.04
N PHE A 102 -20.78 -9.59 3.74
CA PHE A 102 -19.34 -9.74 3.61
C PHE A 102 -18.68 -9.77 4.99
N PRO A 103 -17.70 -10.67 5.22
CA PRO A 103 -16.94 -10.65 6.45
C PRO A 103 -16.11 -9.35 6.56
N TYR A 104 -15.82 -8.92 7.77
CA TYR A 104 -14.84 -7.87 8.03
C TYR A 104 -13.44 -8.42 7.75
N TYR A 105 -12.55 -7.61 7.20
CA TYR A 105 -11.22 -8.09 6.90
C TYR A 105 -10.17 -6.98 6.92
N ASP A 106 -8.94 -7.41 7.15
CA ASP A 106 -7.73 -6.64 7.01
C ASP A 106 -6.65 -7.54 6.42
N THR A 107 -6.20 -7.24 5.22
CA THR A 107 -5.23 -8.06 4.51
C THR A 107 -4.13 -7.20 3.91
N CYS A 108 -2.91 -7.73 3.93
CA CYS A 108 -1.75 -7.08 3.33
C CYS A 108 -0.96 -8.11 2.51
N GLU A 109 -0.93 -7.92 1.20
CA GLU A 109 -0.29 -8.85 0.26
C GLU A 109 0.90 -8.20 -0.45
N VAL A 110 2.01 -8.91 -0.52
CA VAL A 110 3.15 -8.52 -1.35
C VAL A 110 2.74 -8.53 -2.83
N GLN A 111 2.94 -7.41 -3.51
CA GLN A 111 2.70 -7.25 -4.94
C GLN A 111 3.97 -7.27 -5.77
N ASN A 112 5.01 -6.61 -5.28
CA ASN A 112 6.30 -6.52 -5.96
C ASN A 112 7.45 -6.43 -4.96
N ILE A 113 8.60 -6.98 -5.32
CA ILE A 113 9.88 -6.80 -4.63
C ILE A 113 10.91 -6.48 -5.69
N GLU A 114 11.51 -5.31 -5.59
CA GLU A 114 12.54 -4.83 -6.52
C GLU A 114 13.83 -4.56 -5.76
N PHE A 115 14.94 -5.02 -6.32
CA PHE A 115 16.28 -4.74 -5.81
C PHE A 115 17.00 -3.85 -6.81
N TRP A 116 17.56 -2.75 -6.33
CA TRP A 116 18.33 -1.82 -7.16
C TRP A 116 19.51 -1.27 -6.37
N GLU A 117 20.73 -1.44 -6.89
CA GLU A 117 21.97 -1.10 -6.19
C GLU A 117 21.98 -1.75 -4.78
N ASP A 118 22.08 -0.91 -3.73
CA ASP A 118 22.05 -1.34 -2.33
C ASP A 118 20.65 -1.22 -1.70
N TYR A 119 19.60 -1.00 -2.50
CA TYR A 119 18.22 -0.77 -2.05
C TYR A 119 17.31 -1.96 -2.33
N VAL A 120 16.29 -2.10 -1.50
CA VAL A 120 15.16 -2.99 -1.74
C VAL A 120 13.86 -2.22 -1.53
N SER A 121 12.93 -2.40 -2.45
CA SER A 121 11.59 -1.83 -2.42
C SER A 121 10.57 -2.95 -2.43
N ILE A 122 9.68 -2.98 -1.46
CA ILE A 122 8.61 -3.95 -1.35
C ILE A 122 7.29 -3.18 -1.44
N LEU A 123 6.48 -3.50 -2.44
CA LEU A 123 5.12 -2.97 -2.58
C LEU A 123 4.13 -3.96 -2.01
N PHE A 124 3.27 -3.50 -1.12
CA PHE A 124 2.14 -4.25 -0.58
C PHE A 124 0.83 -3.67 -1.09
N GLN A 125 -0.16 -4.51 -1.32
CA GLN A 125 -1.56 -4.12 -1.45
C GLN A 125 -2.26 -4.41 -0.14
N THR A 126 -2.90 -3.39 0.41
CA THR A 126 -3.74 -3.52 1.60
C THR A 126 -5.20 -3.50 1.20
N LYS A 127 -6.01 -4.34 1.85
CA LYS A 127 -7.47 -4.32 1.70
C LYS A 127 -8.09 -4.36 3.08
N TRP A 128 -8.97 -3.43 3.33
CA TRP A 128 -9.62 -3.29 4.62
C TRP A 128 -11.13 -3.08 4.48
N PHE A 129 -11.88 -3.71 5.37
CA PHE A 129 -13.32 -3.53 5.48
C PHE A 129 -13.79 -3.74 6.91
N ALA A 130 -14.34 -2.69 7.52
CA ALA A 130 -14.95 -2.71 8.85
C ALA A 130 -16.44 -2.33 8.83
N GLY A 131 -17.11 -2.60 7.71
CA GLY A 131 -18.49 -2.14 7.46
C GLY A 131 -18.54 -0.76 6.82
N GLY A 132 -19.19 -0.63 5.68
CA GLY A 132 -19.27 0.61 4.91
C GLY A 132 -18.55 0.52 3.57
N VAL A 133 -17.47 1.27 3.39
CA VAL A 133 -16.69 1.30 2.15
C VAL A 133 -15.55 0.30 2.22
N ASN A 134 -15.35 -0.48 1.15
CA ASN A 134 -14.14 -1.28 0.99
C ASN A 134 -13.00 -0.33 0.60
N GLU A 135 -11.90 -0.42 1.32
CA GLU A 135 -10.67 0.29 1.00
C GLU A 135 -9.66 -0.68 0.40
N THR A 136 -9.04 -0.27 -0.67
CA THR A 136 -7.90 -0.95 -1.30
C THR A 136 -6.83 0.09 -1.53
N ASP A 137 -5.73 -0.04 -0.83
CA ASP A 137 -4.62 0.89 -0.89
C ASP A 137 -3.29 0.16 -1.12
N PHE A 138 -2.24 0.96 -1.20
CA PHE A 138 -0.88 0.49 -1.33
C PHE A 138 -0.02 1.02 -0.20
N GLU A 139 0.92 0.21 0.21
CA GLU A 139 2.00 0.58 1.11
C GLU A 139 3.31 0.07 0.54
N ALA A 140 4.40 0.75 0.86
CA ALA A 140 5.71 0.27 0.51
C ALA A 140 6.65 0.24 1.71
N ALA A 141 7.62 -0.66 1.64
CA ALA A 141 8.80 -0.65 2.50
C ALA A 141 10.01 -0.47 1.61
N ASN A 142 10.66 0.70 1.72
CA ASN A 142 11.84 1.03 0.96
C ASN A 142 13.01 1.19 1.91
N MET A 143 14.08 0.45 1.71
CA MET A 143 15.21 0.44 2.62
C MET A 143 16.52 0.14 1.90
N ASP A 144 17.63 0.56 2.52
CA ASP A 144 18.96 0.11 2.12
C ASP A 144 19.24 -1.29 2.67
N LYS A 145 20.32 -1.91 2.23
CA LYS A 145 20.75 -3.24 2.71
C LYS A 145 21.09 -3.29 4.21
N ASN A 146 21.28 -2.14 4.87
CA ASN A 146 21.49 -2.05 6.30
C ASN A 146 20.20 -1.92 7.10
N GLY A 147 19.04 -1.90 6.42
CA GLY A 147 17.71 -1.74 7.02
C GLY A 147 17.39 -0.29 7.40
N ASN A 148 18.08 0.69 6.83
CA ASN A 148 17.68 2.09 6.98
C ASN A 148 16.58 2.40 5.96
N GLU A 149 15.49 3.03 6.41
CA GLU A 149 14.47 3.53 5.52
C GLU A 149 15.06 4.59 4.58
N ILE A 150 14.69 4.51 3.30
CA ILE A 150 15.11 5.46 2.26
C ILE A 150 13.93 6.30 1.79
N THR A 151 14.23 7.46 1.24
CA THR A 151 13.25 8.43 0.75
C THR A 151 13.36 8.60 -0.77
N ILE A 152 12.45 9.38 -1.36
CA ILE A 152 12.56 9.75 -2.78
C ILE A 152 13.85 10.51 -3.09
N ALA A 153 14.44 11.18 -2.11
CA ALA A 153 15.69 11.92 -2.29
C ALA A 153 16.88 10.99 -2.57
N ASP A 154 16.91 9.81 -1.92
CA ASP A 154 17.93 8.80 -2.16
C ASP A 154 17.86 8.26 -3.59
N ILE A 155 16.64 8.02 -4.10
CA ILE A 155 16.42 7.53 -5.46
C ILE A 155 16.73 8.59 -6.51
N LEU A 156 16.31 9.83 -6.27
CA LEU A 156 16.55 10.95 -7.19
C LEU A 156 17.99 11.47 -7.15
N LYS A 157 18.75 11.09 -6.12
CA LYS A 157 20.13 11.57 -5.87
C LYS A 157 20.17 13.12 -5.81
N LYS A 158 19.16 13.70 -5.12
CA LYS A 158 18.98 15.14 -4.94
C LYS A 158 18.84 15.47 -3.44
N SER A 159 18.84 16.77 -3.11
CA SER A 159 18.45 17.20 -1.77
C SER A 159 16.99 16.91 -1.49
N ASP A 160 16.59 16.86 -0.21
CA ASP A 160 15.17 16.67 0.16
C ASP A 160 14.28 17.74 -0.44
N GLU A 161 14.72 19.02 -0.40
CA GLU A 161 13.97 20.15 -0.96
C GLU A 161 13.74 20.03 -2.47
N GLU A 162 14.80 19.73 -3.24
CA GLU A 162 14.71 19.54 -4.69
C GLU A 162 13.86 18.32 -5.06
N SER A 163 13.89 17.28 -4.22
CA SER A 163 13.10 16.06 -4.43
C SER A 163 11.62 16.29 -4.15
N CYS A 164 11.30 17.03 -3.08
CA CYS A 164 9.93 17.42 -2.76
C CYS A 164 9.34 18.34 -3.85
N GLU A 165 10.09 19.34 -4.31
CA GLU A 165 9.66 20.23 -5.39
C GLU A 165 9.36 19.42 -6.66
N TYR A 166 10.27 18.53 -7.05
CA TYR A 166 10.11 17.69 -8.23
C TYR A 166 8.90 16.74 -8.12
N ALA A 167 8.70 16.11 -6.97
CA ALA A 167 7.56 15.23 -6.71
C ALA A 167 6.23 16.00 -6.72
N TYR A 168 6.21 17.21 -6.12
CA TYR A 168 5.05 18.09 -6.13
C TYR A 168 4.66 18.53 -7.55
N GLU A 169 5.63 19.01 -8.33
CA GLU A 169 5.37 19.43 -9.72
C GLU A 169 4.88 18.27 -10.58
N THR A 170 5.54 17.10 -10.47
CA THR A 170 5.15 15.89 -11.21
C THR A 170 3.72 15.47 -10.87
N THR A 171 3.35 15.54 -9.58
CA THR A 171 1.99 15.23 -9.11
C THR A 171 0.98 16.24 -9.61
N SER A 172 1.28 17.53 -9.50
CA SER A 172 0.42 18.63 -9.97
C SER A 172 0.11 18.51 -11.46
N ASP A 173 1.14 18.26 -12.26
CA ASP A 173 0.99 18.13 -13.72
C ASP A 173 0.16 16.89 -14.09
N PHE A 174 0.38 15.77 -13.39
CA PHE A 174 -0.44 14.58 -13.57
C PHE A 174 -1.92 14.83 -13.24
N LEU A 175 -2.22 15.45 -12.11
CA LEU A 175 -3.59 15.73 -11.69
C LEU A 175 -4.29 16.71 -12.63
N LYS A 176 -3.59 17.75 -13.10
CA LYS A 176 -4.11 18.69 -14.09
C LYS A 176 -4.39 18.03 -15.44
N LYS A 177 -3.46 17.21 -15.92
CA LYS A 177 -3.61 16.46 -17.18
C LYS A 177 -4.82 15.52 -17.17
N ASN A 178 -5.13 14.95 -16.01
CA ASN A 178 -6.22 14.00 -15.82
C ASN A 178 -7.55 14.64 -15.33
N GLU A 179 -7.60 15.98 -15.24
CA GLU A 179 -8.79 16.72 -14.82
C GLU A 179 -9.30 16.36 -13.40
N ILE A 180 -8.38 15.95 -12.51
CA ILE A 180 -8.65 15.59 -11.12
C ILE A 180 -7.88 16.47 -10.12
N TYR A 181 -7.35 17.59 -10.59
CA TYR A 181 -6.63 18.55 -9.77
C TYR A 181 -7.58 19.25 -8.78
N ASP A 182 -7.17 19.29 -7.52
CA ASP A 182 -7.86 20.01 -6.46
C ASP A 182 -6.85 20.83 -5.64
N GLU A 183 -7.06 22.13 -5.54
CA GLU A 183 -6.12 23.06 -4.91
C GLU A 183 -5.95 22.78 -3.41
N THR A 184 -7.03 22.40 -2.73
CA THR A 184 -7.00 22.12 -1.28
C THR A 184 -6.07 20.93 -0.95
N TYR A 185 -6.16 19.86 -1.73
CA TYR A 185 -5.27 18.70 -1.55
C TYR A 185 -3.83 19.04 -1.92
N MET A 186 -3.63 19.85 -2.96
CA MET A 186 -2.29 20.27 -3.37
C MET A 186 -1.63 21.20 -2.34
N GLU A 187 -2.39 22.03 -1.63
CA GLU A 187 -1.87 22.81 -0.50
C GLU A 187 -1.34 21.90 0.63
N MET A 188 -2.02 20.78 0.91
CA MET A 188 -1.53 19.80 1.88
C MET A 188 -0.21 19.17 1.43
N LEU A 189 -0.11 18.82 0.15
CA LEU A 189 1.09 18.20 -0.43
C LEU A 189 2.32 19.14 -0.40
N GLN A 190 2.12 20.46 -0.43
CA GLN A 190 3.20 21.45 -0.27
C GLN A 190 3.93 21.33 1.07
N GLY A 191 3.28 20.78 2.10
CA GLY A 191 3.87 20.55 3.41
C GLY A 191 4.66 19.25 3.54
N TYR A 192 4.64 18.40 2.51
CA TYR A 192 5.31 17.11 2.55
C TYR A 192 6.82 17.28 2.54
N LYS A 193 7.48 16.41 3.31
CA LYS A 193 8.93 16.18 3.25
C LYS A 193 9.20 14.95 2.38
N ALA A 194 10.45 14.71 2.06
CA ALA A 194 10.86 13.55 1.26
C ALA A 194 10.39 12.21 1.85
N GLU A 195 10.31 12.11 3.18
CA GLU A 195 9.84 10.95 3.94
C GLU A 195 8.32 10.73 3.90
N ASP A 196 7.53 11.76 3.56
CA ASP A 196 6.07 11.69 3.52
C ASP A 196 5.54 11.17 2.17
N TYR A 197 6.37 11.20 1.13
CA TYR A 197 5.98 10.67 -0.18
C TYR A 197 6.02 9.15 -0.22
N GLY A 198 4.85 8.53 -0.42
CA GLY A 198 4.76 7.10 -0.72
C GLY A 198 5.35 6.79 -2.10
N PHE A 199 6.33 5.88 -2.16
CA PHE A 199 6.92 5.46 -3.43
C PHE A 199 7.28 3.98 -3.43
N TYR A 200 7.50 3.42 -4.61
CA TYR A 200 8.06 2.09 -4.78
C TYR A 200 8.83 2.00 -6.10
N LEU A 201 9.66 0.97 -6.22
CA LEU A 201 10.45 0.69 -7.40
C LEU A 201 9.83 -0.49 -8.17
N GLU A 202 9.76 -0.37 -9.50
CA GLU A 202 9.26 -1.43 -10.38
C GLU A 202 9.87 -1.31 -11.77
N ASN A 203 10.58 -2.34 -12.23
CA ASN A 203 11.11 -2.45 -13.59
C ASN A 203 11.95 -1.23 -14.04
N GLY A 204 12.84 -0.73 -13.19
CA GLY A 204 13.69 0.43 -13.51
C GLY A 204 12.99 1.79 -13.38
N VAL A 205 11.80 1.84 -12.79
CA VAL A 205 11.01 3.05 -12.61
C VAL A 205 10.63 3.25 -11.15
N CYS A 206 10.86 4.46 -10.64
CA CYS A 206 10.33 4.91 -9.36
C CYS A 206 8.92 5.48 -9.58
N TYR A 207 7.94 4.96 -8.85
CA TYR A 207 6.56 5.44 -8.87
C TYR A 207 6.21 6.05 -7.51
N LEU A 208 5.63 7.25 -7.53
CA LEU A 208 4.83 7.73 -6.40
C LEU A 208 3.49 7.00 -6.40
N TYR A 209 2.97 6.70 -5.23
CA TYR A 209 1.59 6.26 -5.08
C TYR A 209 0.86 7.15 -4.07
N PHE A 210 -0.42 7.34 -4.31
CA PHE A 210 -1.30 8.12 -3.44
C PHE A 210 -2.52 7.29 -3.09
N ARG A 211 -2.87 7.31 -1.81
CA ARG A 211 -4.07 6.64 -1.32
C ARG A 211 -5.32 7.40 -1.74
N GLN A 212 -6.43 6.71 -1.68
CA GLN A 212 -7.73 7.32 -1.93
C GLN A 212 -7.96 8.52 -1.01
N GLY A 213 -8.23 9.70 -1.59
CA GLY A 213 -8.47 10.93 -0.85
C GLY A 213 -7.24 11.66 -0.30
N GLU A 214 -6.03 11.23 -0.67
CA GLU A 214 -4.78 11.86 -0.20
C GLU A 214 -4.45 13.16 -0.97
N THR A 215 -4.59 13.15 -2.29
CA THR A 215 -4.25 14.30 -3.15
C THR A 215 -5.38 14.78 -4.04
N THR A 216 -6.53 14.13 -3.97
CA THR A 216 -7.73 14.45 -4.72
C THR A 216 -8.95 13.81 -4.04
N TYR A 217 -10.16 14.05 -4.57
CA TYR A 217 -11.39 13.50 -3.97
C TYR A 217 -11.45 11.96 -4.02
N ASN A 218 -12.07 11.36 -3.02
CA ASN A 218 -12.12 9.91 -2.84
C ASN A 218 -12.60 9.11 -4.06
N ALA A 219 -13.50 9.69 -4.88
CA ALA A 219 -14.02 9.01 -6.06
C ALA A 219 -12.99 8.81 -7.18
N ALA A 220 -11.80 9.44 -7.09
CA ALA A 220 -10.70 9.21 -8.01
C ALA A 220 -9.99 7.87 -7.74
N GLY A 221 -10.12 7.34 -6.51
CA GLY A 221 -9.43 6.13 -6.08
C GLY A 221 -7.94 6.35 -5.80
N SER A 222 -7.25 5.26 -5.46
CA SER A 222 -5.78 5.25 -5.34
C SER A 222 -5.14 5.24 -6.73
N PHE A 223 -3.99 5.89 -6.89
CA PHE A 223 -3.30 5.95 -8.18
C PHE A 223 -1.78 6.03 -8.01
N ARG A 224 -1.05 5.79 -9.10
CA ARG A 224 0.40 5.90 -9.17
C ARG A 224 0.85 6.85 -10.26
N ILE A 225 1.99 7.49 -10.03
CA ILE A 225 2.61 8.44 -10.96
C ILE A 225 4.06 8.03 -11.18
N LYS A 226 4.47 7.93 -12.43
CA LYS A 226 5.89 7.76 -12.72
C LYS A 226 6.66 9.01 -12.29
N LEU A 227 7.58 8.84 -11.34
CA LEU A 227 8.44 9.91 -10.85
C LEU A 227 9.72 10.01 -11.67
N ALA A 228 10.46 8.90 -11.79
CA ALA A 228 11.75 8.87 -12.48
C ALA A 228 12.07 7.48 -13.01
N GLU A 229 12.97 7.39 -13.99
CA GLU A 229 13.68 6.16 -14.33
C GLU A 229 14.99 6.13 -13.57
N TYR A 230 15.33 4.97 -13.02
CA TYR A 230 16.64 4.72 -12.43
C TYR A 230 17.38 3.66 -13.27
N GLN A 231 18.69 3.86 -13.47
CA GLN A 231 19.55 3.00 -14.30
C GLN A 231 20.65 2.38 -13.46
#